data_6919254bcc3c153a09f958ac0a45f502
#
_entry.id   6919254bcc3c153a09f958ac0a45f502
#
_cell.length_a   1.000
_cell.length_b   1.000
_cell.length_c   1.000
_cell.angle_alpha   90.00
_cell.angle_beta   90.00
_cell.angle_gamma   90.00
#
_symmetry.space_group_name_H-M   'P 1'
#
loop_
_entity.id
_entity.type
_entity.pdbx_description
1 polymer ?
#
loop_
_entity_poly.entity_id
_entity_poly.type
_entity_poly.pdbx_seq_one_letter_code
_entity_poly.pdbx_strand_id
1 'polypeptide(L)' 'MPSYSQEFVQTMRAALDEVMSKVPADRATSAVKARVAELILNAAAAGQTSYQGLITAASDQIHVIISGLT' A
#
# COMPACT_ATOMS: atom_id res chain seq x y z
N MET A 1 11.24 -17.62 4.50
CA MET A 1 10.19 -16.67 4.16
C MET A 1 9.69 -15.98 5.41
N PRO A 2 9.66 -14.67 5.44
CA PRO A 2 9.06 -14.01 6.58
C PRO A 2 7.56 -14.31 6.60
N SER A 3 7.05 -14.69 7.74
CA SER A 3 5.63 -14.88 7.92
C SER A 3 5.11 -13.78 8.82
N TYR A 4 4.01 -13.17 8.44
CA TYR A 4 3.39 -12.12 9.22
C TYR A 4 2.24 -12.71 10.02
N SER A 5 2.01 -12.18 11.22
CA SER A 5 0.84 -12.57 12.00
C SER A 5 -0.43 -12.20 11.26
N GLN A 6 -1.51 -12.89 11.57
CA GLN A 6 -2.81 -12.59 10.97
C GLN A 6 -3.24 -11.16 11.28
N GLU A 7 -2.95 -10.70 12.50
CA GLU A 7 -3.25 -9.33 12.90
C GLU A 7 -2.50 -8.32 12.02
N PHE A 8 -1.23 -8.61 11.74
CA PHE A 8 -0.45 -7.70 10.89
C PHE A 8 -0.92 -7.73 9.44
N VAL A 9 -1.33 -8.89 8.95
CA VAL A 9 -1.92 -8.98 7.60
C VAL A 9 -3.17 -8.13 7.51
N GLN A 10 -4.01 -8.12 8.56
CA GLN A 10 -5.19 -7.25 8.60
C GLN A 10 -4.79 -5.78 8.61
N THR A 11 -3.72 -5.43 9.33
CA THR A 11 -3.20 -4.08 9.33
C THR A 11 -2.74 -3.66 7.94
N MET A 12 -2.04 -4.54 7.22
CA MET A 12 -1.60 -4.26 5.85
C MET A 12 -2.79 -4.08 4.91
N ARG A 13 -3.83 -4.90 5.05
CA ARG A 13 -5.04 -4.77 4.24
C ARG A 13 -5.75 -3.46 4.50
N ALA A 14 -5.86 -3.08 5.77
CA ALA A 14 -6.49 -1.82 6.14
C ALA A 14 -5.70 -0.63 5.57
N ALA A 15 -4.37 -0.71 5.61
CA ALA A 15 -3.52 0.32 5.02
C ALA A 15 -3.72 0.41 3.51
N LEU A 16 -3.80 -0.72 2.84
CA LEU A 16 -4.07 -0.77 1.40
C LEU A 16 -5.40 -0.11 1.06
N ASP A 17 -6.45 -0.46 1.80
CA ASP A 17 -7.77 0.12 1.58
C ASP A 17 -7.77 1.63 1.80
N GLU A 18 -7.07 2.10 2.84
CA GLU A 18 -6.98 3.51 3.13
C GLU A 18 -6.26 4.27 2.02
N VAL A 19 -5.14 3.74 1.54
CA VAL A 19 -4.40 4.39 0.45
C VAL A 19 -5.23 4.39 -0.83
N MET A 20 -5.91 3.27 -1.13
CA MET A 20 -6.74 3.18 -2.32
C MET A 20 -7.93 4.13 -2.27
N SER A 21 -8.43 4.45 -1.07
CA SER A 21 -9.53 5.40 -0.92
C SER A 21 -9.14 6.82 -1.34
N LYS A 22 -7.85 7.11 -1.37
CA LYS A 22 -7.32 8.41 -1.78
C LYS A 22 -7.02 8.48 -3.28
N VAL A 23 -7.10 7.35 -3.98
CA VAL A 23 -6.88 7.30 -5.42
C VAL A 23 -8.18 7.67 -6.12
N PRO A 24 -8.16 8.57 -7.11
CA PRO A 24 -9.38 8.88 -7.87
C PRO A 24 -10.00 7.62 -8.45
N ALA A 25 -11.32 7.56 -8.48
CA ALA A 25 -12.04 6.35 -8.89
C ALA A 25 -11.65 5.89 -10.29
N ASP A 26 -11.41 6.82 -11.20
CA ASP A 26 -11.01 6.51 -12.58
C ASP A 26 -9.57 6.01 -12.69
N ARG A 27 -8.78 6.13 -11.62
CA ARG A 27 -7.41 5.64 -11.56
C ARG A 27 -7.25 4.45 -10.62
N ALA A 28 -8.30 4.06 -9.90
CA ALA A 28 -8.27 2.98 -8.92
C ALA A 28 -8.40 1.62 -9.60
N THR A 29 -7.43 1.28 -10.45
CA THR A 29 -7.42 0.05 -11.22
C THR A 29 -6.75 -1.08 -10.44
N SER A 30 -6.90 -2.32 -10.93
CA SER A 30 -6.21 -3.47 -10.35
C SER A 30 -4.69 -3.30 -10.41
N ALA A 31 -4.18 -2.67 -11.47
CA ALA A 31 -2.75 -2.42 -11.60
C ALA A 31 -2.24 -1.46 -10.53
N VAL A 32 -2.98 -0.39 -10.27
CA VAL A 32 -2.63 0.56 -9.20
C VAL A 32 -2.69 -0.13 -7.85
N LYS A 33 -3.74 -0.89 -7.59
CA LYS A 33 -3.89 -1.63 -6.33
C LYS A 33 -2.72 -2.59 -6.11
N ALA A 34 -2.30 -3.31 -7.14
CA ALA A 34 -1.18 -4.23 -7.05
C ALA A 34 0.12 -3.50 -6.70
N ARG A 35 0.36 -2.32 -7.30
CA ARG A 35 1.55 -1.53 -6.99
C ARG A 35 1.52 -1.00 -5.56
N VAL A 36 0.37 -0.53 -5.10
CA VAL A 36 0.22 -0.06 -3.73
C VAL A 36 0.47 -1.20 -2.75
N ALA A 37 -0.10 -2.38 -3.02
CA ALA A 37 0.13 -3.56 -2.18
C ALA A 37 1.62 -3.93 -2.13
N GLU A 38 2.31 -3.84 -3.25
CA GLU A 38 3.75 -4.11 -3.31
C GLU A 38 4.54 -3.12 -2.45
N LEU A 39 4.17 -1.84 -2.50
CA LEU A 39 4.83 -0.83 -1.67
C LEU A 39 4.61 -1.08 -0.18
N ILE A 40 3.41 -1.50 0.19
CA ILE A 40 3.09 -1.82 1.57
C ILE A 40 3.91 -3.05 2.03
N LEU A 41 4.00 -4.08 1.19
CA LEU A 41 4.79 -5.27 1.51
C LEU A 41 6.27 -4.92 1.64
N ASN A 42 6.80 -4.08 0.76
CA ASN A 42 8.19 -3.66 0.82
C ASN A 42 8.47 -2.85 2.09
N ALA A 43 7.54 -1.97 2.49
CA ALA A 43 7.67 -1.21 3.71
C ALA A 43 7.66 -2.13 4.94
N ALA A 44 6.78 -3.13 4.94
CA ALA A 44 6.71 -4.11 6.02
C ALA A 44 8.02 -4.90 6.11
N ALA A 45 8.57 -5.30 4.99
CA ALA A 45 9.84 -6.04 4.94
C ALA A 45 11.00 -5.18 5.44
N ALA A 46 10.91 -3.86 5.26
CA ALA A 46 11.92 -2.91 5.73
C ALA A 46 11.78 -2.55 7.22
N GLY A 47 10.76 -3.10 7.89
CA GLY A 47 10.58 -2.91 9.33
C GLY A 47 9.42 -2.00 9.72
N GLN A 48 8.65 -1.48 8.77
CA GLN A 48 7.47 -0.68 9.09
C GLN A 48 6.36 -1.62 9.54
N THR A 49 6.03 -1.56 10.83
CA THR A 49 5.03 -2.45 11.41
C THR A 49 3.77 -1.72 11.86
N SER A 50 3.77 -0.38 11.80
CA SER A 50 2.61 0.40 12.21
C SER A 50 1.71 0.69 11.00
N TYR A 51 0.40 0.77 11.26
CA TYR A 51 -0.58 1.13 10.26
C TYR A 51 -0.21 2.47 9.59
N GLN A 52 0.11 3.48 10.40
CA GLN A 52 0.42 4.81 9.89
C GLN A 52 1.70 4.80 9.06
N GLY A 53 2.71 4.03 9.47
CA GLY A 53 3.96 3.91 8.71
C GLY A 53 3.75 3.29 7.35
N LEU A 54 2.89 2.28 7.26
CA LEU A 54 2.56 1.63 6.00
C LEU A 54 1.83 2.60 5.06
N ILE A 55 0.87 3.36 5.60
CA ILE A 55 0.13 4.35 4.81
C ILE A 55 1.07 5.42 4.28
N THR A 56 1.94 5.95 5.13
CA THR A 56 2.88 6.99 4.74
C THR A 56 3.81 6.51 3.63
N ALA A 57 4.36 5.31 3.77
CA ALA A 57 5.27 4.75 2.80
C ALA A 57 4.61 4.59 1.42
N ALA A 58 3.37 4.13 1.40
CA ALA A 58 2.64 3.96 0.14
C ALA A 58 2.19 5.31 -0.43
N SER A 59 1.71 6.21 0.43
CA SER A 59 1.21 7.51 -0.01
C SER A 59 2.31 8.37 -0.64
N ASP A 60 3.54 8.26 -0.14
CA ASP A 60 4.67 9.02 -0.70
C ASP A 60 4.95 8.63 -2.15
N GLN A 61 4.58 7.42 -2.55
CA GLN A 61 4.84 6.92 -3.89
C GLN A 61 3.62 6.97 -4.81
N ILE A 62 2.46 7.35 -4.29
CA ILE A 62 1.21 7.25 -5.05
C ILE A 62 1.22 8.13 -6.30
N HIS A 63 1.82 9.31 -6.24
CA HIS A 63 1.92 10.20 -7.39
C HIS A 63 2.72 9.57 -8.52
N VAL A 64 3.82 8.91 -8.17
CA VAL A 64 4.67 8.24 -9.15
C VAL A 64 3.90 7.11 -9.82
N ILE A 65 3.16 6.33 -9.03
CA ILE A 65 2.37 5.22 -9.54
C ILE A 65 1.31 5.72 -10.53
N ILE A 66 0.54 6.72 -10.12
CA ILE A 66 -0.55 7.26 -10.95
C ILE A 66 0.01 7.88 -12.22
N SER A 67 1.07 8.66 -12.12
CA SER A 67 1.70 9.30 -13.27
C SER A 67 2.30 8.28 -14.22
N GLY A 68 2.88 7.21 -13.70
CA GLY A 68 3.50 6.18 -14.52
C GLY A 68 2.51 5.34 -15.31
N LEU A 69 1.23 5.38 -14.94
CA LEU A 69 0.19 4.58 -15.59
C LEU A 69 -0.68 5.39 -16.56
N THR A 70 -0.40 6.66 -16.75
CA THR A 70 -1.13 7.50 -17.70
C THR A 70 -0.55 7.52 -19.11
#